data_13b297f678d1d8c7bbc88b27b36c1695
#
_entry.id   13b297f678d1d8c7bbc88b27b36c1695
#
_cell.length_a   1.000
_cell.length_b   1.000
_cell.length_c   1.000
_cell.angle_alpha   90.00
_cell.angle_beta   90.00
_cell.angle_gamma   90.00
#
_symmetry.space_group_name_H-M   'P 1'
#
loop_
_entity.id
_entity.type
_entity.pdbx_description
1 polymer ?
#
loop_
_entity_poly.entity_id
_entity_poly.type
_entity_poly.pdbx_seq_one_letter_code
_entity_poly.pdbx_strand_id
1 'polypeptide(L)'
;MKLNPEFITHLTDEEALLVPLGGNAFHGIVRGNPTLGAILERLKQETTEEQIVESMCAEYDAPKETIAVDVHRVVEQLRGIGAIDG
;
A
#
# COMPACT_ATOMS: atom_id res chain seq x y z
N MET A 1 9.66 4.65 4.68
CA MET A 1 9.33 3.31 4.14
C MET A 1 8.98 3.39 2.66
N LYS A 2 9.20 2.33 1.96
CA LYS A 2 9.04 2.30 0.51
C LYS A 2 8.69 0.87 0.11
N LEU A 3 7.93 0.72 -0.98
CA LEU A 3 7.59 -0.59 -1.49
C LEU A 3 8.85 -1.33 -1.95
N ASN A 4 8.95 -2.59 -1.55
CA ASN A 4 10.07 -3.45 -1.94
C ASN A 4 10.05 -3.65 -3.46
N PRO A 5 11.18 -3.40 -4.17
CA PRO A 5 11.21 -3.53 -5.63
C PRO A 5 10.97 -4.95 -6.13
N GLU A 6 10.99 -5.95 -5.26
CA GLU A 6 10.64 -7.31 -5.64
C GLU A 6 9.14 -7.56 -5.71
N PHE A 7 8.33 -6.53 -5.48
CA PHE A 7 6.89 -6.57 -5.68
C PHE A 7 6.50 -5.58 -6.76
N ILE A 8 5.60 -5.99 -7.64
CA ILE A 8 5.04 -5.09 -8.66
C ILE A 8 3.57 -4.85 -8.37
N THR A 9 3.09 -3.70 -8.80
CA THR A 9 1.70 -3.33 -8.61
C THR A 9 0.97 -3.38 -9.95
N HIS A 10 -0.30 -3.78 -9.89
CA HIS A 10 -1.19 -3.71 -11.03
C HIS A 10 -2.46 -3.03 -10.55
N LEU A 11 -2.71 -1.83 -11.04
CA LEU A 11 -3.78 -0.99 -10.55
C LEU A 11 -4.81 -0.76 -11.64
N THR A 12 -6.07 -0.99 -11.32
CA THR A 12 -7.20 -0.70 -12.20
C THR A 12 -8.18 0.18 -11.45
N ASP A 13 -9.23 0.64 -12.14
CA ASP A 13 -10.27 1.45 -11.51
C ASP A 13 -11.07 0.68 -10.46
N GLU A 14 -11.03 -0.64 -10.52
CA GLU A 14 -11.85 -1.50 -9.66
C GLU A 14 -11.08 -2.21 -8.58
N GLU A 15 -9.79 -2.47 -8.81
CA GLU A 15 -9.00 -3.23 -7.84
C GLU A 15 -7.52 -2.91 -7.93
N ALA A 16 -6.79 -3.31 -6.88
CA ALA A 16 -5.35 -3.22 -6.83
C ALA A 16 -4.78 -4.61 -6.58
N LEU A 17 -3.71 -4.95 -7.29
CA LEU A 17 -2.99 -6.20 -7.09
C LEU A 17 -1.54 -5.89 -6.75
N LEU A 18 -0.99 -6.66 -5.83
CA LEU A 18 0.42 -6.63 -5.52
C LEU A 18 0.98 -8.03 -5.77
N VAL A 19 1.92 -8.13 -6.69
CA VAL A 19 2.44 -9.43 -7.17
C VAL A 19 3.91 -9.54 -6.81
N PRO A 20 4.31 -10.57 -6.05
CA PRO A 20 5.73 -10.78 -5.77
C PRO A 20 6.45 -11.32 -7.00
N LEU A 21 7.68 -10.83 -7.20
CA LEU A 21 8.58 -11.40 -8.21
C LEU A 21 9.27 -12.62 -7.63
N GLY A 22 9.86 -13.43 -8.49
CA GLY A 22 10.56 -14.63 -8.05
C GLY A 22 11.70 -14.30 -7.07
N GLY A 23 11.96 -15.21 -6.14
CA GLY A 23 12.99 -15.04 -5.13
C GLY A 23 12.49 -14.47 -3.81
N ASN A 24 11.21 -14.11 -3.73
CA ASN A 24 10.59 -13.62 -2.50
C ASN A 24 10.01 -14.79 -1.71
N ALA A 25 10.01 -14.67 -0.38
CA ALA A 25 9.44 -15.70 0.49
C ALA A 25 7.92 -15.79 0.41
N PHE A 26 7.26 -14.69 0.01
CA PHE A 26 5.81 -14.65 -0.13
C PHE A 26 5.43 -15.08 -1.55
N HIS A 27 4.53 -16.05 -1.65
CA HIS A 27 4.14 -16.63 -2.95
C HIS A 27 2.70 -16.33 -3.36
N GLY A 28 2.00 -15.51 -2.61
CA GLY A 28 0.62 -15.16 -2.92
C GLY A 28 0.52 -13.84 -3.69
N ILE A 29 -0.71 -13.48 -4.05
CA ILE A 29 -1.02 -12.19 -4.64
C ILE A 29 -1.90 -11.45 -3.65
N VAL A 30 -1.54 -10.20 -3.33
CA VAL A 30 -2.39 -9.36 -2.50
C VAL A 30 -3.38 -8.65 -3.43
N ARG A 31 -4.66 -8.78 -3.11
CA ARG A 31 -5.72 -8.15 -3.89
C ARG A 31 -6.53 -7.26 -2.96
N GLY A 32 -6.88 -6.08 -3.42
CA GLY A 32 -7.66 -5.16 -2.62
C GLY A 32 -8.43 -4.16 -3.48
N ASN A 33 -9.10 -3.25 -2.81
CA ASN A 33 -9.92 -2.23 -3.43
C ASN A 33 -9.05 -1.05 -3.92
N PRO A 34 -9.65 -0.04 -4.57
CA PRO A 34 -8.88 1.12 -5.03
C PRO A 34 -8.17 1.89 -3.91
N THR A 35 -8.64 1.80 -2.67
CA THR A 35 -7.96 2.42 -1.53
C THR A 35 -6.58 1.80 -1.33
N LEU A 36 -6.47 0.48 -1.44
CA LEU A 36 -5.17 -0.18 -1.41
C LEU A 36 -4.28 0.34 -2.54
N GLY A 37 -4.83 0.50 -3.73
CA GLY A 37 -4.09 1.05 -4.86
C GLY A 37 -3.54 2.43 -4.59
N ALA A 38 -4.34 3.30 -3.98
CA ALA A 38 -3.89 4.65 -3.64
C ALA A 38 -2.73 4.62 -2.65
N ILE A 39 -2.76 3.71 -1.70
CA ILE A 39 -1.68 3.55 -0.73
C ILE A 39 -0.42 3.02 -1.42
N LEU A 40 -0.57 2.02 -2.28
CA LEU A 40 0.57 1.45 -3.02
C LEU A 40 1.25 2.48 -3.91
N GLU A 41 0.46 3.35 -4.56
CA GLU A 41 1.02 4.42 -5.38
C GLU A 41 1.94 5.34 -4.59
N ARG A 42 1.54 5.67 -3.37
CA ARG A 42 2.33 6.54 -2.51
C ARG A 42 3.59 5.86 -1.99
N LEU A 43 3.56 4.54 -1.89
CA LEU A 43 4.71 3.75 -1.45
C LEU A 43 5.76 3.52 -2.53
N LYS A 44 5.50 3.96 -3.76
CA LYS A 44 6.51 3.88 -4.83
C LYS A 44 7.68 4.80 -4.59
N GLN A 45 7.51 5.80 -3.72
CA GLN A 45 8.55 6.70 -3.30
C GLN A 45 8.72 6.62 -1.79
N GLU A 46 9.88 7.00 -1.29
CA GLU A 46 10.11 7.02 0.15
C GLU A 46 9.08 7.91 0.84
N THR A 47 8.39 7.37 1.82
CA THR A 47 7.33 8.08 2.52
C THR A 47 7.16 7.55 3.92
N THR A 48 6.25 8.14 4.68
CA THR A 48 5.87 7.68 6.00
C THR A 48 4.37 7.45 6.04
N GLU A 49 3.92 6.69 7.04
CA GLU A 49 2.51 6.44 7.24
C GLU A 49 1.74 7.75 7.40
N GLU A 50 2.31 8.69 8.16
CA GLU A 50 1.71 10.00 8.38
C GLU A 50 1.57 10.79 7.07
N GLN A 51 2.61 10.78 6.23
CA GLN A 51 2.56 11.45 4.94
C GLN A 51 1.52 10.83 4.01
N ILE A 52 1.38 9.51 4.05
CA ILE A 52 0.36 8.83 3.26
C ILE A 52 -1.02 9.28 3.71
N VAL A 53 -1.26 9.31 5.02
CA VAL A 53 -2.55 9.73 5.57
C VAL A 53 -2.87 11.17 5.15
N GLU A 54 -1.92 12.08 5.28
CA GLU A 54 -2.13 13.47 4.90
C GLU A 54 -2.45 13.63 3.42
N SER A 55 -1.71 12.92 2.57
CA SER A 55 -1.92 12.94 1.13
C SER A 55 -3.31 12.42 0.77
N MET A 56 -3.75 11.35 1.41
CA MET A 56 -5.05 10.77 1.14
C MET A 56 -6.18 11.66 1.66
N CYS A 57 -5.99 12.32 2.79
CA CYS A 57 -6.98 13.25 3.33
C CYS A 57 -7.21 14.44 2.39
N ALA A 58 -6.20 14.85 1.65
CA ALA A 58 -6.33 15.93 0.68
C ALA A 58 -7.12 15.51 -0.55
N GLU A 59 -7.14 14.21 -0.84
CA GLU A 59 -7.76 13.68 -2.06
C GLU A 59 -9.12 13.05 -1.82
N TYR A 60 -9.33 12.46 -0.66
CA TYR A 60 -10.57 11.76 -0.34
C TYR A 60 -11.38 12.51 0.71
N ASP A 61 -12.69 12.51 0.53
CA ASP A 61 -13.61 13.15 1.45
C ASP A 61 -14.04 12.15 2.53
N ALA A 62 -13.10 11.87 3.43
CA ALA A 62 -13.33 10.94 4.54
C ALA A 62 -12.64 11.46 5.80
N PRO A 63 -13.12 11.09 6.99
CA PRO A 63 -12.47 11.50 8.23
C PRO A 63 -11.03 11.01 8.30
N LYS A 64 -10.15 11.86 8.80
CA LYS A 64 -8.73 11.53 8.94
C LYS A 64 -8.53 10.26 9.76
N GLU A 65 -9.31 10.08 10.80
CA GLU A 65 -9.21 8.91 11.67
C GLU A 65 -9.48 7.61 10.92
N THR A 66 -10.48 7.63 10.03
CA THR A 66 -10.81 6.45 9.21
C THR A 66 -9.67 6.14 8.24
N ILE A 67 -9.15 7.17 7.59
CA ILE A 67 -8.04 7.00 6.66
C ILE A 67 -6.81 6.49 7.38
N ALA A 68 -6.51 7.02 8.56
CA ALA A 68 -5.35 6.60 9.34
C ALA A 68 -5.43 5.13 9.73
N VAL A 69 -6.61 4.66 10.14
CA VAL A 69 -6.81 3.24 10.47
C VAL A 69 -6.59 2.36 9.26
N ASP A 70 -7.14 2.74 8.11
CA ASP A 70 -6.98 1.96 6.88
C ASP A 70 -5.53 1.92 6.43
N VAL A 71 -4.84 3.05 6.46
CA VAL A 71 -3.43 3.12 6.07
C VAL A 71 -2.58 2.25 6.99
N HIS A 72 -2.80 2.35 8.29
CA HIS A 72 -2.05 1.56 9.26
C HIS A 72 -2.24 0.06 9.02
N ARG A 73 -3.47 -0.36 8.80
CA ARG A 73 -3.79 -1.77 8.56
C ARG A 73 -3.09 -2.28 7.30
N VAL A 74 -3.12 -1.52 6.22
CA VAL A 74 -2.47 -1.90 4.98
C VAL A 74 -0.96 -1.95 5.15
N VAL A 75 -0.38 -0.96 5.80
CA VAL A 75 1.07 -0.91 6.04
C VAL A 75 1.52 -2.13 6.84
N GLU A 76 0.79 -2.49 7.89
CA GLU A 76 1.14 -3.65 8.70
C GLU A 76 0.99 -4.96 7.92
N GLN A 77 -0.03 -5.06 7.07
CA GLN A 77 -0.20 -6.22 6.21
C GLN A 77 0.96 -6.35 5.23
N LEU A 78 1.35 -5.26 4.60
CA LEU A 78 2.46 -5.26 3.65
C LEU A 78 3.79 -5.55 4.32
N ARG A 79 3.99 -5.03 5.53
CA ARG A 79 5.20 -5.31 6.30
C ARG A 79 5.28 -6.79 6.65
N GLY A 80 4.14 -7.41 6.98
CA GLY A 80 4.08 -8.82 7.34
C GLY A 80 4.47 -9.78 6.21
N ILE A 81 4.29 -9.37 4.97
CA ILE A 81 4.66 -10.18 3.80
C ILE A 81 5.99 -9.75 3.18
N GLY A 82 6.68 -8.79 3.80
CA GLY A 82 7.96 -8.32 3.29
C GLY A 82 7.87 -7.37 2.12
N ALA A 83 6.70 -6.77 1.88
CA ALA A 83 6.50 -5.87 0.75
C ALA A 83 6.96 -4.45 1.01
N ILE A 84 7.21 -4.10 2.25
CA ILE A 84 7.69 -2.77 2.65
C ILE A 84 9.04 -2.91 3.34
N ASP A 85 9.94 -2.04 2.96
CA ASP A 85 11.27 -1.91 3.54
C ASP A 85 11.23 -0.86 4.63
N GLY A 86 11.61 -1.21 5.80
CA GLY A 86 11.60 -0.33 6.94
C GLY A 86 10.46 -0.61 7.88
#